data_e8807bc449623390af7a16dc642b23e1
#
_entry.id   e8807bc449623390af7a16dc642b23e1
#
_cell.length_a   1.000
_cell.length_b   1.000
_cell.length_c   1.000
_cell.angle_alpha   90.00
_cell.angle_beta   90.00
_cell.angle_gamma   90.00
#
_symmetry.space_group_name_H-M   'P 1'
#
loop_
_entity.id
_entity.type
_entity.pdbx_description
1 polymer ?
#
loop_
_entity_poly.entity_id
_entity_poly.type
_entity_poly.pdbx_seq_one_letter_code
_entity_poly.pdbx_strand_id
1 'polypeptide(L)'
;LCRSRKVLVSFQESSVDCLAISYEGEEKGMKSKKWPLLATSLTAMVLMAACAQSTTTSNTNAKTNSATTTSTKTNQSSYFTEKDNDTSYDESTASKIELSGSSANVFGDGVTVSGSTVTITKSGTYVISGQSDGVQIKVEADKSADVHLVLKGATMTNTNAAISATSAGHVYLTLAEGTTNSLSDSSSNSDEKADAALFSKVDLTINGKGTLNVDGKKNNGIKANDTLHITGGTYNITAVGDAFNVNDELNITGTTMTIDAKEDGVKVDNDDDMTVGNMYLANN
;
A
#
# COMPACT_ATOMS: atom_id res chain seq x y z
N LEU A 1 2.37 26.60 9.53
CA LEU A 1 2.31 25.68 10.67
C LEU A 1 1.90 24.31 10.15
N CYS A 2 2.90 23.50 9.82
CA CYS A 2 2.70 22.11 9.35
C CYS A 2 2.27 21.27 10.54
N ARG A 3 1.09 20.67 10.50
CA ARG A 3 0.64 19.68 11.49
C ARG A 3 1.03 18.30 10.98
N SER A 4 1.97 17.66 11.65
CA SER A 4 2.21 16.21 11.47
C SER A 4 0.96 15.47 11.97
N ARG A 5 0.39 14.63 11.13
CA ARG A 5 -0.73 13.75 11.50
C ARG A 5 -0.26 12.31 11.40
N LYS A 6 -0.25 11.62 12.53
CA LYS A 6 0.01 10.20 12.56
C LYS A 6 -1.32 9.46 12.44
N VAL A 7 -1.50 8.72 11.35
CA VAL A 7 -2.67 7.86 11.13
C VAL A 7 -2.22 6.41 11.37
N LEU A 8 -2.77 5.79 12.40
CA LEU A 8 -2.58 4.36 12.65
C LEU A 8 -3.82 3.65 12.12
N VAL A 9 -3.65 2.90 11.03
CA VAL A 9 -4.70 2.04 10.47
C VAL A 9 -4.36 0.62 10.86
N SER A 10 -5.03 0.08 11.88
CA SER A 10 -4.91 -1.34 12.25
C SER A 10 -6.20 -2.07 11.88
N PHE A 11 -6.05 -3.11 11.06
CA PHE A 11 -7.14 -4.01 10.74
C PHE A 11 -7.02 -5.24 11.64
N GLN A 12 -8.00 -5.47 12.51
CA GLN A 12 -8.02 -6.62 13.40
C GLN A 12 -9.14 -7.58 12.96
N GLU A 13 -8.78 -8.83 12.73
CA GLU A 13 -9.77 -9.89 12.47
C GLU A 13 -10.71 -10.07 13.67
N SER A 14 -11.90 -9.58 13.58
CA SER A 14 -13.03 -10.01 14.38
C SER A 14 -14.32 -9.77 13.61
N SER A 15 -15.24 -10.70 13.74
CA SER A 15 -16.48 -10.88 12.98
C SER A 15 -17.55 -9.78 13.17
N VAL A 16 -17.15 -8.52 13.18
CA VAL A 16 -18.07 -7.37 13.17
C VAL A 16 -17.35 -6.21 12.45
N ASP A 17 -17.94 -5.74 11.36
CA ASP A 17 -17.47 -4.59 10.61
C ASP A 17 -17.44 -3.32 11.48
N CYS A 18 -16.27 -2.94 11.96
CA CYS A 18 -16.04 -1.64 12.56
C CYS A 18 -14.70 -1.09 12.08
N LEU A 19 -14.75 -0.10 11.21
CA LEU A 19 -13.63 0.74 10.87
C LEU A 19 -13.33 1.66 12.05
N ALA A 20 -12.26 1.40 12.81
CA ALA A 20 -11.81 2.29 13.86
C ALA A 20 -10.67 3.17 13.33
N ILE A 21 -10.98 4.42 13.03
CA ILE A 21 -9.97 5.45 12.72
C ILE A 21 -9.69 6.20 14.03
N SER A 22 -8.51 6.00 14.61
CA SER A 22 -8.07 6.77 15.78
C SER A 22 -7.07 7.85 15.37
N TYR A 23 -7.34 9.08 15.78
CA TYR A 23 -6.46 10.23 15.59
C TYR A 23 -5.76 10.55 16.91
N GLU A 24 -4.45 10.43 16.98
CA GLU A 24 -3.66 11.00 18.09
C GLU A 24 -3.07 12.34 17.66
N GLY A 25 -3.59 13.42 18.18
CA GLY A 25 -3.05 14.77 18.00
C GLY A 25 -2.40 15.26 19.28
N GLU A 26 -1.09 15.50 19.32
CA GLU A 26 -0.44 16.23 20.40
C GLU A 26 -0.79 17.73 20.32
N GLU A 27 -1.56 18.20 21.30
CA GLU A 27 -1.72 19.66 21.52
C GLU A 27 -0.50 20.23 22.25
N LYS A 28 0.40 20.89 21.52
CA LYS A 28 1.40 21.79 22.15
C LYS A 28 0.80 23.16 22.38
N GLY A 29 0.75 23.52 23.65
CA GLY A 29 0.11 24.66 24.26
C GLY A 29 0.23 26.01 23.58
N MET A 30 -0.89 26.64 23.36
CA MET A 30 -1.00 28.04 22.96
C MET A 30 -1.37 28.88 24.19
N LYS A 31 -0.50 29.86 24.49
CA LYS A 31 -0.73 30.83 25.57
C LYS A 31 -2.01 31.63 25.33
N SER A 32 -2.84 31.63 26.38
CA SER A 32 -4.16 32.24 26.43
C SER A 32 -4.19 33.74 26.13
N LYS A 33 -5.04 34.13 25.20
CA LYS A 33 -5.67 35.46 25.21
C LYS A 33 -7.13 35.26 25.60
N LYS A 34 -7.51 35.88 26.73
CA LYS A 34 -8.83 35.78 27.33
C LYS A 34 -9.89 36.44 26.43
N TRP A 35 -10.96 35.73 26.12
CA TRP A 35 -12.24 36.25 25.71
C TRP A 35 -13.37 35.51 26.42
N PRO A 36 -14.49 36.17 26.74
CA PRO A 36 -15.41 35.66 27.76
C PRO A 36 -16.36 34.57 27.26
N LEU A 37 -16.77 33.73 28.23
CA LEU A 37 -17.66 32.62 28.13
C LEU A 37 -19.03 32.97 27.54
N LEU A 38 -19.48 32.18 26.57
CA LEU A 38 -20.89 31.89 26.37
C LEU A 38 -21.04 30.37 26.44
N ALA A 39 -21.64 29.89 27.52
CA ALA A 39 -21.95 28.51 27.76
C ALA A 39 -23.18 28.11 26.94
N THR A 40 -23.02 27.15 26.03
CA THR A 40 -24.14 26.38 25.51
C THR A 40 -23.90 24.91 25.80
N SER A 41 -24.70 24.41 26.74
CA SER A 41 -24.77 23.00 27.11
C SER A 41 -25.30 22.16 25.96
N LEU A 42 -24.50 21.19 25.48
CA LEU A 42 -24.97 20.15 24.59
C LEU A 42 -25.10 18.86 25.36
N THR A 43 -26.33 18.49 25.69
CA THR A 43 -26.72 17.24 26.35
C THR A 43 -26.48 16.06 25.37
N ALA A 44 -25.59 15.16 25.73
CA ALA A 44 -25.43 13.88 25.04
C ALA A 44 -26.54 12.93 25.43
N MET A 45 -27.46 12.60 24.53
CA MET A 45 -28.41 11.51 24.68
C MET A 45 -27.74 10.18 24.36
N VAL A 46 -27.56 9.38 25.40
CA VAL A 46 -27.20 7.97 25.28
C VAL A 46 -28.47 7.19 25.02
N LEU A 47 -28.63 6.65 23.81
CA LEU A 47 -29.67 5.67 23.47
C LEU A 47 -29.16 4.27 23.80
N MET A 48 -29.61 3.71 24.91
CA MET A 48 -29.48 2.29 25.19
C MET A 48 -30.60 1.52 24.47
N ALA A 49 -30.24 0.70 23.49
CA ALA A 49 -31.14 -0.29 22.92
C ALA A 49 -31.06 -1.57 23.75
N ALA A 50 -32.15 -1.84 24.50
CA ALA A 50 -32.31 -3.09 25.24
C ALA A 50 -32.79 -4.20 24.30
N CYS A 51 -32.04 -5.31 24.20
CA CYS A 51 -32.51 -6.55 23.60
C CYS A 51 -33.44 -7.27 24.60
N ALA A 52 -34.71 -7.35 24.27
CA ALA A 52 -35.67 -8.20 25.00
C ALA A 52 -35.66 -9.61 24.39
N GLN A 53 -35.28 -10.60 25.22
CA GLN A 53 -35.53 -12.02 24.97
C GLN A 53 -36.99 -12.34 25.25
N SER A 54 -37.70 -12.88 24.26
CA SER A 54 -38.98 -13.55 24.50
C SER A 54 -38.86 -15.03 24.13
N THR A 55 -38.86 -15.87 25.13
CA THR A 55 -39.10 -17.33 25.02
C THR A 55 -40.59 -17.58 24.87
N THR A 56 -41.03 -18.22 23.80
CA THR A 56 -42.34 -18.89 23.76
C THR A 56 -42.21 -20.20 23.00
N THR A 57 -42.46 -21.26 23.73
CA THR A 57 -42.58 -22.64 23.27
C THR A 57 -43.97 -22.84 22.66
N SER A 58 -44.10 -23.30 21.42
CA SER A 58 -45.27 -24.03 20.94
C SER A 58 -44.90 -24.90 19.74
N ASN A 59 -45.10 -26.18 19.87
CA ASN A 59 -45.05 -27.20 18.81
C ASN A 59 -46.19 -27.00 17.83
N THR A 60 -45.85 -27.01 16.53
CA THR A 60 -46.71 -27.62 15.51
C THR A 60 -45.91 -27.92 14.26
N ASN A 61 -46.05 -29.12 13.74
CA ASN A 61 -45.47 -29.63 12.48
C ASN A 61 -45.93 -28.81 11.27
N ALA A 62 -44.99 -28.37 10.43
CA ALA A 62 -45.23 -28.12 9.01
C ALA A 62 -43.90 -28.02 8.23
N LYS A 63 -43.77 -28.92 7.28
CA LYS A 63 -43.03 -28.91 6.03
C LYS A 63 -41.78 -28.02 5.90
N THR A 64 -40.68 -28.74 5.74
CA THR A 64 -39.38 -28.32 5.20
C THR A 64 -39.53 -27.43 3.96
N ASN A 65 -39.30 -26.13 4.12
CA ASN A 65 -38.77 -25.30 3.07
C ASN A 65 -37.37 -24.89 3.51
N SER A 66 -36.39 -25.53 2.87
CA SER A 66 -34.99 -25.15 3.00
C SER A 66 -34.85 -23.73 2.43
N ALA A 67 -34.88 -22.73 3.30
CA ALA A 67 -34.42 -21.41 2.93
C ALA A 67 -32.90 -21.50 2.80
N THR A 68 -32.44 -21.62 1.56
CA THR A 68 -31.05 -21.40 1.20
C THR A 68 -30.75 -19.96 1.56
N THR A 69 -30.09 -19.76 2.69
CA THR A 69 -29.49 -18.50 3.04
C THR A 69 -28.34 -18.33 2.02
N THR A 70 -28.63 -17.65 0.93
CA THR A 70 -27.60 -17.16 0.02
C THR A 70 -26.84 -16.10 0.81
N SER A 71 -25.77 -16.50 1.46
CA SER A 71 -24.73 -15.61 1.91
C SER A 71 -24.26 -14.86 0.66
N THR A 72 -24.68 -13.61 0.52
CA THR A 72 -24.12 -12.72 -0.48
C THR A 72 -22.67 -12.51 -0.10
N LYS A 73 -21.78 -13.38 -0.61
CA LYS A 73 -20.37 -13.04 -0.70
C LYS A 73 -20.34 -11.81 -1.58
N THR A 74 -20.17 -10.66 -0.98
CA THR A 74 -19.83 -9.42 -1.69
C THR A 74 -18.64 -9.78 -2.56
N ASN A 75 -18.77 -9.59 -3.88
CA ASN A 75 -17.77 -10.02 -4.85
C ASN A 75 -16.49 -9.20 -4.67
N GLN A 76 -15.63 -9.62 -3.77
CA GLN A 76 -14.27 -9.11 -3.64
C GLN A 76 -13.45 -9.34 -4.93
N SER A 77 -13.87 -10.29 -5.76
CA SER A 77 -13.28 -10.61 -7.06
C SER A 77 -13.44 -9.52 -8.13
N SER A 78 -14.18 -8.44 -7.86
CA SER A 78 -14.30 -7.33 -8.82
C SER A 78 -13.17 -6.31 -8.70
N TYR A 79 -12.48 -6.23 -7.56
CA TYR A 79 -11.42 -5.25 -7.27
C TYR A 79 -10.01 -5.83 -7.34
N PHE A 80 -9.89 -7.16 -7.37
CA PHE A 80 -8.62 -7.88 -7.42
C PHE A 80 -8.74 -9.08 -8.34
N THR A 81 -7.69 -9.32 -9.11
CA THR A 81 -7.55 -10.53 -9.92
C THR A 81 -6.91 -11.66 -9.11
N GLU A 82 -6.96 -12.90 -9.61
CA GLU A 82 -6.23 -14.01 -9.01
C GLU A 82 -4.72 -13.74 -8.99
N LYS A 83 -4.21 -13.04 -10.01
CA LYS A 83 -2.80 -12.70 -10.14
C LYS A 83 -2.33 -11.67 -9.12
N ASP A 84 -3.19 -10.75 -8.68
CA ASP A 84 -2.87 -9.81 -7.59
C ASP A 84 -2.59 -10.52 -6.27
N ASN A 85 -3.13 -11.72 -6.09
CA ASN A 85 -2.95 -12.54 -4.90
C ASN A 85 -1.88 -13.63 -5.08
N ASP A 86 -1.34 -13.81 -6.30
CA ASP A 86 -0.31 -14.82 -6.56
C ASP A 86 1.06 -14.30 -6.11
N THR A 87 1.57 -14.88 -5.03
CA THR A 87 2.89 -14.57 -4.46
C THR A 87 3.94 -15.61 -4.80
N SER A 88 3.57 -16.60 -5.64
CA SER A 88 4.43 -17.71 -5.98
C SER A 88 5.52 -17.31 -6.98
N TYR A 89 6.72 -17.82 -6.77
CA TYR A 89 7.83 -17.69 -7.70
C TYR A 89 8.80 -18.87 -7.57
N ASP A 90 9.49 -19.17 -8.66
CA ASP A 90 10.56 -20.18 -8.66
C ASP A 90 11.92 -19.48 -8.65
N GLU A 91 12.59 -19.51 -7.50
CA GLU A 91 13.89 -18.87 -7.32
C GLU A 91 15.00 -19.52 -8.17
N SER A 92 14.82 -20.76 -8.62
CA SER A 92 15.81 -21.45 -9.46
C SER A 92 15.83 -20.94 -10.90
N THR A 93 14.72 -20.39 -11.38
CA THR A 93 14.58 -19.82 -12.73
C THR A 93 14.57 -18.31 -12.75
N ALA A 94 14.44 -17.67 -11.60
CA ALA A 94 14.43 -16.21 -11.47
C ALA A 94 15.81 -15.61 -11.72
N SER A 95 15.85 -14.45 -12.37
CA SER A 95 17.03 -13.60 -12.38
C SER A 95 17.27 -13.01 -10.99
N LYS A 96 18.53 -12.93 -10.55
CA LYS A 96 18.89 -12.42 -9.22
C LYS A 96 19.61 -11.09 -9.32
N ILE A 97 19.23 -10.17 -8.45
CA ILE A 97 19.85 -8.84 -8.31
C ILE A 97 20.32 -8.74 -6.85
N GLU A 98 21.61 -8.92 -6.64
CA GLU A 98 22.23 -8.86 -5.33
C GLU A 98 22.84 -7.47 -5.12
N LEU A 99 22.21 -6.69 -4.25
CA LEU A 99 22.62 -5.33 -3.93
C LEU A 99 23.87 -5.34 -3.02
N SER A 100 24.88 -4.51 -3.32
CA SER A 100 26.10 -4.41 -2.54
C SER A 100 26.69 -3.00 -2.59
N GLY A 101 26.47 -2.21 -1.55
CA GLY A 101 26.92 -0.83 -1.47
C GLY A 101 26.36 0.03 -2.61
N SER A 102 27.23 0.59 -3.46
CA SER A 102 26.81 1.42 -4.62
C SER A 102 26.63 0.64 -5.93
N SER A 103 26.62 -0.69 -5.88
CA SER A 103 26.55 -1.56 -7.06
C SER A 103 25.57 -2.71 -6.83
N ALA A 104 25.31 -3.47 -7.90
CA ALA A 104 24.56 -4.72 -7.83
C ALA A 104 25.23 -5.79 -8.72
N ASN A 105 25.22 -7.03 -8.22
CA ASN A 105 25.56 -8.20 -9.03
C ASN A 105 24.27 -8.78 -9.61
N VAL A 106 24.29 -9.06 -10.90
CA VAL A 106 23.13 -9.59 -11.62
C VAL A 106 23.45 -10.96 -12.19
N PHE A 107 22.54 -11.91 -11.97
CA PHE A 107 22.60 -13.28 -12.50
C PHE A 107 21.29 -13.56 -13.21
N GLY A 108 21.36 -13.98 -14.45
CA GLY A 108 20.21 -14.27 -15.33
C GLY A 108 20.02 -13.23 -16.41
N ASP A 109 18.87 -13.29 -17.06
CA ASP A 109 18.56 -12.51 -18.26
C ASP A 109 17.61 -11.34 -17.98
N GLY A 110 17.45 -10.47 -19.00
CA GLY A 110 16.46 -9.38 -18.95
C GLY A 110 16.86 -8.18 -18.14
N VAL A 111 18.12 -8.13 -17.68
CA VAL A 111 18.65 -7.04 -16.87
C VAL A 111 19.91 -6.44 -17.52
N THR A 112 20.01 -5.12 -17.51
CA THR A 112 21.21 -4.39 -17.86
C THR A 112 21.66 -3.53 -16.69
N VAL A 113 22.98 -3.37 -16.53
CA VAL A 113 23.57 -2.56 -15.46
C VAL A 113 24.42 -1.47 -16.07
N SER A 114 24.17 -0.22 -15.69
CA SER A 114 24.94 0.94 -16.10
C SER A 114 25.21 1.83 -14.88
N GLY A 115 26.45 1.82 -14.41
CA GLY A 115 26.80 2.49 -13.16
C GLY A 115 26.01 1.89 -11.99
N SER A 116 25.27 2.72 -11.28
CA SER A 116 24.38 2.32 -10.19
C SER A 116 22.92 2.06 -10.63
N THR A 117 22.65 2.09 -11.93
CA THR A 117 21.29 1.81 -12.44
C THR A 117 21.21 0.38 -12.96
N VAL A 118 20.25 -0.36 -12.45
CA VAL A 118 19.86 -1.71 -12.87
C VAL A 118 18.55 -1.58 -13.62
N THR A 119 18.54 -1.85 -14.92
CA THR A 119 17.35 -1.74 -15.77
C THR A 119 16.83 -3.12 -16.16
N ILE A 120 15.60 -3.41 -15.81
CA ILE A 120 14.86 -4.62 -16.19
C ILE A 120 14.12 -4.32 -17.48
N THR A 121 14.39 -5.13 -18.52
CA THR A 121 13.93 -4.86 -19.89
C THR A 121 13.05 -5.96 -20.48
N LYS A 122 12.81 -7.05 -19.72
CA LYS A 122 12.00 -8.19 -20.19
C LYS A 122 10.99 -8.63 -19.12
N SER A 123 9.96 -9.34 -19.58
CA SER A 123 9.11 -10.14 -18.68
C SER A 123 9.94 -11.19 -17.93
N GLY A 124 9.51 -11.53 -16.75
CA GLY A 124 10.16 -12.53 -15.92
C GLY A 124 10.13 -12.19 -14.43
N THR A 125 10.74 -13.07 -13.64
CA THR A 125 10.85 -12.92 -12.18
C THR A 125 12.27 -12.49 -11.81
N TYR A 126 12.37 -11.48 -10.96
CA TYR A 126 13.61 -10.85 -10.50
C TYR A 126 13.66 -10.80 -8.99
N VAL A 127 14.49 -11.62 -8.38
CA VAL A 127 14.69 -11.65 -6.92
C VAL A 127 15.75 -10.62 -6.53
N ILE A 128 15.35 -9.66 -5.71
CA ILE A 128 16.19 -8.53 -5.27
C ILE A 128 16.50 -8.73 -3.80
N SER A 129 17.78 -8.74 -3.44
CA SER A 129 18.24 -8.94 -2.06
C SER A 129 19.48 -8.09 -1.75
N GLY A 130 19.81 -7.95 -0.46
CA GLY A 130 21.00 -7.23 0.00
C GLY A 130 20.74 -5.75 0.24
N GLN A 131 21.82 -4.96 0.32
CA GLN A 131 21.75 -3.55 0.70
C GLN A 131 22.49 -2.67 -0.28
N SER A 132 21.88 -1.54 -0.66
CA SER A 132 22.54 -0.54 -1.48
C SER A 132 22.27 0.89 -1.01
N ASP A 133 23.29 1.71 -1.24
CA ASP A 133 23.22 3.16 -1.15
C ASP A 133 23.62 3.73 -2.51
N GLY A 134 22.61 4.09 -3.30
CA GLY A 134 22.77 4.65 -4.63
C GLY A 134 22.30 3.78 -5.79
N VAL A 135 22.02 2.47 -5.61
CA VAL A 135 21.46 1.66 -6.70
C VAL A 135 19.99 1.99 -6.89
N GLN A 136 19.62 2.23 -8.16
CA GLN A 136 18.25 2.36 -8.63
C GLN A 136 17.85 1.13 -9.46
N ILE A 137 16.68 0.56 -9.17
CA ILE A 137 16.04 -0.43 -10.05
C ILE A 137 15.06 0.31 -10.96
N LYS A 138 15.24 0.17 -12.26
CA LYS A 138 14.30 0.64 -13.27
C LYS A 138 13.60 -0.53 -13.95
N VAL A 139 12.31 -0.40 -14.23
CA VAL A 139 11.56 -1.30 -15.09
C VAL A 139 11.20 -0.55 -16.36
N GLU A 140 11.81 -0.95 -17.46
CA GLU A 140 11.63 -0.40 -18.80
C GLU A 140 11.46 -1.55 -19.80
N ALA A 141 10.42 -2.36 -19.58
CA ALA A 141 10.09 -3.51 -20.40
C ALA A 141 9.05 -3.17 -21.47
N ASP A 142 8.77 -4.13 -22.36
CA ASP A 142 7.70 -3.99 -23.34
C ASP A 142 6.34 -3.77 -22.64
N LYS A 143 5.47 -3.00 -23.28
CA LYS A 143 4.13 -2.67 -22.74
C LYS A 143 3.19 -3.87 -22.60
N SER A 144 3.55 -5.02 -23.12
CA SER A 144 2.85 -6.29 -22.94
C SER A 144 3.54 -7.21 -21.92
N ALA A 145 4.68 -6.79 -21.35
CA ALA A 145 5.48 -7.61 -20.46
C ALA A 145 4.99 -7.49 -19.01
N ASP A 146 4.69 -8.61 -18.38
CA ASP A 146 4.54 -8.68 -16.94
C ASP A 146 5.91 -8.87 -16.29
N VAL A 147 6.23 -7.99 -15.35
CA VAL A 147 7.48 -8.00 -14.60
C VAL A 147 7.20 -8.31 -13.14
N HIS A 148 7.79 -9.40 -12.64
CA HIS A 148 7.62 -9.81 -11.25
C HIS A 148 8.90 -9.53 -10.45
N LEU A 149 8.86 -8.53 -9.58
CA LEU A 149 9.91 -8.18 -8.63
C LEU A 149 9.63 -8.87 -7.29
N VAL A 150 10.62 -9.55 -6.75
CA VAL A 150 10.52 -10.19 -5.41
C VAL A 150 11.53 -9.53 -4.49
N LEU A 151 11.07 -8.76 -3.50
CA LEU A 151 11.93 -8.21 -2.47
C LEU A 151 12.18 -9.26 -1.38
N LYS A 152 13.43 -9.70 -1.27
CA LYS A 152 13.87 -10.73 -0.34
C LYS A 152 14.97 -10.20 0.59
N GLY A 153 14.59 -9.31 1.51
CA GLY A 153 15.54 -8.63 2.40
C GLY A 153 16.34 -7.54 1.67
N ALA A 154 15.68 -6.78 0.80
CA ALA A 154 16.27 -5.70 0.03
C ALA A 154 16.17 -4.38 0.80
N THR A 155 17.31 -3.69 0.99
CA THR A 155 17.37 -2.32 1.52
C THR A 155 17.99 -1.42 0.48
N MET A 156 17.24 -0.42 0.03
CA MET A 156 17.65 0.48 -1.05
C MET A 156 17.44 1.94 -0.65
N THR A 157 18.52 2.71 -0.73
CA THR A 157 18.48 4.17 -0.70
C THR A 157 19.00 4.69 -2.02
N ASN A 158 18.31 5.63 -2.62
CA ASN A 158 18.74 6.28 -3.86
C ASN A 158 18.51 7.79 -3.81
N THR A 159 19.18 8.55 -4.66
CA THR A 159 18.93 9.98 -4.81
C THR A 159 17.51 10.22 -5.38
N ASN A 160 17.10 9.41 -6.36
CA ASN A 160 15.76 9.40 -6.95
C ASN A 160 14.96 8.23 -6.36
N ALA A 161 13.83 7.85 -6.96
CA ALA A 161 13.09 6.67 -6.56
C ALA A 161 14.00 5.43 -6.52
N ALA A 162 13.96 4.67 -5.41
CA ALA A 162 14.75 3.44 -5.32
C ALA A 162 14.31 2.40 -6.34
N ILE A 163 13.00 2.30 -6.60
CA ILE A 163 12.41 1.51 -7.68
C ILE A 163 11.54 2.45 -8.52
N SER A 164 11.73 2.43 -9.85
CA SER A 164 10.99 3.25 -10.81
C SER A 164 10.53 2.40 -11.98
N ALA A 165 9.23 2.14 -12.09
CA ALA A 165 8.64 1.43 -13.22
C ALA A 165 8.03 2.43 -14.21
N THR A 166 8.62 2.55 -15.40
CA THR A 166 8.20 3.52 -16.40
C THR A 166 7.57 2.90 -17.63
N SER A 167 7.80 1.60 -17.87
CA SER A 167 7.19 0.84 -18.96
C SER A 167 7.14 -0.65 -18.63
N ALA A 168 5.96 -1.21 -18.65
CA ALA A 168 5.65 -2.65 -18.63
C ALA A 168 4.16 -2.82 -18.99
N GLY A 169 3.66 -4.05 -19.11
CA GLY A 169 2.24 -4.33 -19.10
C GLY A 169 1.67 -4.26 -17.68
N HIS A 170 2.36 -4.90 -16.73
CA HIS A 170 2.07 -4.85 -15.30
C HIS A 170 3.33 -5.13 -14.49
N VAL A 171 3.47 -4.49 -13.33
CA VAL A 171 4.54 -4.80 -12.37
C VAL A 171 3.93 -5.42 -11.11
N TYR A 172 4.39 -6.63 -10.77
CA TYR A 172 4.05 -7.30 -9.52
C TYR A 172 5.26 -7.20 -8.58
N LEU A 173 5.07 -6.68 -7.37
CA LEU A 173 6.10 -6.53 -6.34
C LEU A 173 5.74 -7.41 -5.15
N THR A 174 6.37 -8.56 -5.03
CA THR A 174 6.13 -9.50 -3.93
C THR A 174 7.09 -9.24 -2.77
N LEU A 175 6.53 -9.05 -1.58
CA LEU A 175 7.27 -9.02 -0.32
C LEU A 175 7.45 -10.45 0.20
N ALA A 176 8.65 -11.01 0.05
CA ALA A 176 8.92 -12.38 0.44
C ALA A 176 8.63 -12.61 1.93
N GLU A 177 7.94 -13.71 2.25
CA GLU A 177 7.51 -14.02 3.62
C GLU A 177 8.70 -14.06 4.59
N GLY A 178 8.53 -13.48 5.78
CA GLY A 178 9.56 -13.44 6.82
C GLY A 178 10.71 -12.46 6.56
N THR A 179 10.63 -11.65 5.50
CA THR A 179 11.65 -10.64 5.20
C THR A 179 11.19 -9.23 5.52
N THR A 180 12.16 -8.37 5.82
CA THR A 180 11.97 -6.93 5.95
C THR A 180 12.72 -6.24 4.82
N ASN A 181 12.03 -5.38 4.09
CA ASN A 181 12.54 -4.63 2.95
C ASN A 181 12.42 -3.14 3.25
N SER A 182 13.30 -2.33 2.66
CA SER A 182 13.29 -0.88 2.86
C SER A 182 13.59 -0.15 1.56
N LEU A 183 12.79 0.85 1.24
CA LEU A 183 12.96 1.72 0.08
C LEU A 183 12.98 3.18 0.54
N SER A 184 13.95 3.95 0.09
CA SER A 184 14.03 5.37 0.39
C SER A 184 14.57 6.14 -0.82
N ASP A 185 13.97 7.29 -1.10
CA ASP A 185 14.58 8.31 -1.94
C ASP A 185 15.37 9.34 -1.10
N SER A 186 15.72 10.45 -1.70
CA SER A 186 16.44 11.57 -1.05
C SER A 186 15.64 12.87 -1.17
N SER A 187 15.81 13.76 -0.21
CA SER A 187 15.28 15.14 -0.30
C SER A 187 15.83 15.91 -1.51
N SER A 188 16.95 15.46 -2.08
CA SER A 188 17.55 15.98 -3.31
C SER A 188 17.05 15.30 -4.58
N ASN A 189 16.04 14.43 -4.51
CA ASN A 189 15.40 13.85 -5.70
C ASN A 189 14.94 15.00 -6.63
N SER A 190 15.45 15.01 -7.85
CA SER A 190 15.18 16.04 -8.85
C SER A 190 14.15 15.62 -9.89
N ASP A 191 13.67 14.38 -9.84
CA ASP A 191 12.63 13.89 -10.73
C ASP A 191 11.24 14.28 -10.18
N GLU A 192 10.71 15.40 -10.67
CA GLU A 192 9.40 15.91 -10.23
C GLU A 192 8.23 15.00 -10.62
N LYS A 193 8.45 14.05 -11.55
CA LYS A 193 7.42 13.07 -11.94
C LYS A 193 7.45 11.82 -11.07
N ALA A 194 8.66 11.43 -10.65
CA ALA A 194 8.92 10.27 -9.80
C ALA A 194 9.43 10.71 -8.42
N ASP A 195 8.76 11.67 -7.80
CA ASP A 195 9.08 12.27 -6.51
C ASP A 195 8.63 11.40 -5.33
N ALA A 196 9.00 10.12 -5.35
CA ALA A 196 8.63 9.11 -4.37
C ALA A 196 9.77 8.11 -4.16
N ALA A 197 9.74 7.36 -3.05
CA ALA A 197 10.68 6.27 -2.82
C ALA A 197 10.42 5.06 -3.74
N LEU A 198 9.14 4.77 -4.01
CA LEU A 198 8.66 3.81 -5.01
C LEU A 198 7.75 4.52 -6.01
N PHE A 199 8.10 4.47 -7.28
CA PHE A 199 7.32 5.08 -8.35
C PHE A 199 6.91 4.06 -9.41
N SER A 200 5.65 4.12 -9.85
CA SER A 200 5.15 3.38 -11.01
C SER A 200 4.33 4.28 -11.93
N LYS A 201 4.62 4.21 -13.21
CA LYS A 201 3.82 4.83 -14.27
C LYS A 201 2.84 3.85 -14.90
N VAL A 202 2.91 2.59 -14.51
CA VAL A 202 2.11 1.49 -15.04
C VAL A 202 1.42 0.79 -13.88
N ASP A 203 0.45 -0.07 -14.17
CA ASP A 203 -0.23 -0.85 -13.16
C ASP A 203 0.75 -1.57 -12.23
N LEU A 204 0.57 -1.41 -10.93
CA LEU A 204 1.41 -1.98 -9.89
C LEU A 204 0.58 -2.78 -8.91
N THR A 205 0.96 -4.03 -8.69
CA THR A 205 0.46 -4.81 -7.57
C THR A 205 1.57 -5.02 -6.54
N ILE A 206 1.32 -4.72 -5.27
CA ILE A 206 2.20 -5.10 -4.16
C ILE A 206 1.50 -6.17 -3.34
N ASN A 207 2.15 -7.33 -3.20
CA ASN A 207 1.58 -8.48 -2.50
C ASN A 207 2.61 -9.17 -1.60
N GLY A 208 2.19 -10.27 -0.96
CA GLY A 208 3.08 -11.06 -0.10
C GLY A 208 2.84 -10.85 1.38
N LYS A 209 3.69 -11.48 2.21
CA LYS A 209 3.57 -11.45 3.67
C LYS A 209 4.77 -10.82 4.39
N GLY A 210 5.71 -10.29 3.62
CA GLY A 210 6.86 -9.58 4.17
C GLY A 210 6.51 -8.19 4.70
N THR A 211 7.53 -7.49 5.19
CA THR A 211 7.43 -6.10 5.64
C THR A 211 8.10 -5.18 4.63
N LEU A 212 7.46 -4.04 4.34
CA LEU A 212 8.01 -2.95 3.54
C LEU A 212 8.05 -1.66 4.35
N ASN A 213 9.26 -1.15 4.58
CA ASN A 213 9.48 0.18 5.12
C ASN A 213 9.72 1.13 3.95
N VAL A 214 9.00 2.25 3.91
CA VAL A 214 9.12 3.26 2.87
C VAL A 214 9.39 4.62 3.50
N ASP A 215 10.38 5.33 2.99
CA ASP A 215 10.75 6.66 3.46
C ASP A 215 10.82 7.63 2.27
N GLY A 216 9.72 8.34 2.02
CA GLY A 216 9.57 9.36 0.98
C GLY A 216 10.12 10.69 1.47
N LYS A 217 11.41 10.91 1.28
CA LYS A 217 12.13 12.11 1.77
C LYS A 217 11.93 13.33 0.88
N LYS A 218 11.66 13.13 -0.40
CA LYS A 218 11.38 14.22 -1.32
C LYS A 218 9.95 14.69 -1.18
N ASN A 219 9.01 13.78 -1.36
CA ASN A 219 7.59 14.07 -1.35
C ASN A 219 6.82 12.81 -0.93
N ASN A 220 6.48 11.92 -1.87
CA ASN A 220 5.60 10.80 -1.62
C ASN A 220 6.34 9.53 -1.14
N GLY A 221 5.65 8.68 -0.41
CA GLY A 221 6.16 7.35 -0.10
C GLY A 221 6.08 6.43 -1.33
N ILE A 222 4.87 6.14 -1.77
CA ILE A 222 4.55 5.34 -2.95
C ILE A 222 3.68 6.17 -3.89
N LYS A 223 4.12 6.31 -5.15
CA LYS A 223 3.38 7.04 -6.18
C LYS A 223 3.10 6.13 -7.38
N ALA A 224 1.84 6.05 -7.78
CA ALA A 224 1.41 5.33 -8.97
C ALA A 224 0.56 6.23 -9.87
N ASN A 225 0.90 6.29 -11.15
CA ASN A 225 0.13 7.08 -12.12
C ASN A 225 -1.06 6.32 -12.70
N ASP A 226 -1.02 4.99 -12.65
CA ASP A 226 -2.11 4.13 -13.06
C ASP A 226 -2.68 3.43 -11.80
N THR A 227 -3.12 2.19 -11.89
CA THR A 227 -3.71 1.43 -10.78
C THR A 227 -2.65 0.92 -9.80
N LEU A 228 -2.95 1.01 -8.50
CA LEU A 228 -2.19 0.37 -7.43
C LEU A 228 -3.08 -0.61 -6.66
N HIS A 229 -2.75 -1.90 -6.71
CA HIS A 229 -3.34 -2.93 -5.88
C HIS A 229 -2.38 -3.35 -4.76
N ILE A 230 -2.90 -3.53 -3.55
CA ILE A 230 -2.12 -4.03 -2.41
C ILE A 230 -2.87 -5.16 -1.74
N THR A 231 -2.30 -6.38 -1.79
CA THR A 231 -2.90 -7.58 -1.21
C THR A 231 -1.95 -8.24 -0.20
N GLY A 232 -2.16 -7.95 1.07
CA GLY A 232 -1.31 -8.48 2.16
C GLY A 232 -0.06 -7.65 2.47
N GLY A 233 0.74 -8.13 3.42
CA GLY A 233 1.97 -7.49 3.86
C GLY A 233 1.82 -6.50 5.03
N THR A 234 2.97 -6.10 5.57
CA THR A 234 3.08 -5.09 6.63
C THR A 234 3.84 -3.88 6.08
N TYR A 235 3.29 -2.68 6.26
CA TYR A 235 3.85 -1.45 5.70
C TYR A 235 4.10 -0.43 6.80
N ASN A 236 5.30 0.15 6.82
CA ASN A 236 5.65 1.32 7.63
C ASN A 236 6.09 2.42 6.67
N ILE A 237 5.26 3.44 6.50
CA ILE A 237 5.49 4.48 5.50
C ILE A 237 5.64 5.82 6.19
N THR A 238 6.76 6.49 5.94
CA THR A 238 6.97 7.90 6.26
C THR A 238 7.07 8.70 4.97
N ALA A 239 6.48 9.89 4.93
CA ALA A 239 6.52 10.75 3.76
C ALA A 239 6.52 12.24 4.13
N VAL A 240 7.23 13.04 3.34
CA VAL A 240 7.20 14.51 3.45
C VAL A 240 5.94 15.09 2.80
N GLY A 241 5.41 14.44 1.77
CA GLY A 241 4.10 14.67 1.17
C GLY A 241 3.13 13.56 1.56
N ASP A 242 2.53 12.90 0.55
CA ASP A 242 1.56 11.82 0.73
C ASP A 242 2.25 10.47 0.96
N ALA A 243 1.69 9.61 1.81
CA ALA A 243 2.21 8.26 1.93
C ALA A 243 1.90 7.44 0.67
N PHE A 244 0.67 7.53 0.19
CA PHE A 244 0.24 7.02 -1.11
C PHE A 244 -0.30 8.18 -1.96
N ASN A 245 0.21 8.31 -3.19
CA ASN A 245 -0.29 9.24 -4.19
C ASN A 245 -0.58 8.44 -5.47
N VAL A 246 -1.85 8.23 -5.77
CA VAL A 246 -2.31 7.35 -6.85
C VAL A 246 -3.27 8.12 -7.74
N ASN A 247 -3.15 7.98 -9.06
CA ASN A 247 -4.04 8.71 -9.95
C ASN A 247 -5.33 7.93 -10.21
N ASP A 248 -5.25 6.69 -10.72
CA ASP A 248 -6.44 6.07 -11.29
C ASP A 248 -7.24 5.26 -10.27
N GLU A 249 -6.62 4.28 -9.63
CA GLU A 249 -7.31 3.40 -8.69
C GLU A 249 -6.38 2.87 -7.61
N LEU A 250 -6.83 2.89 -6.34
CA LEU A 250 -6.13 2.28 -5.22
C LEU A 250 -7.02 1.24 -4.53
N ASN A 251 -6.67 -0.02 -4.62
CA ASN A 251 -7.34 -1.11 -3.93
C ASN A 251 -6.43 -1.77 -2.90
N ILE A 252 -6.86 -1.83 -1.64
CA ILE A 252 -6.07 -2.41 -0.53
C ILE A 252 -6.89 -3.45 0.20
N THR A 253 -6.29 -4.62 0.45
CA THR A 253 -6.89 -5.69 1.25
C THR A 253 -5.83 -6.49 2.02
N GLY A 254 -6.21 -7.03 3.18
CA GLY A 254 -5.38 -7.97 3.95
C GLY A 254 -4.06 -7.43 4.47
N THR A 255 -3.95 -6.13 4.73
CA THR A 255 -2.71 -5.44 5.07
C THR A 255 -2.67 -4.93 6.51
N THR A 256 -1.46 -4.74 7.03
CA THR A 256 -1.22 -3.94 8.24
C THR A 256 -0.37 -2.73 7.85
N MET A 257 -0.84 -1.53 8.15
CA MET A 257 -0.16 -0.30 7.75
C MET A 257 0.04 0.66 8.92
N THR A 258 1.25 1.21 9.04
CA THR A 258 1.58 2.35 9.89
C THR A 258 2.04 3.48 8.99
N ILE A 259 1.36 4.62 9.04
CA ILE A 259 1.59 5.76 8.14
C ILE A 259 1.88 7.01 8.97
N ASP A 260 2.98 7.71 8.61
CA ASP A 260 3.34 9.02 9.12
C ASP A 260 3.65 9.93 7.91
N ALA A 261 2.63 10.58 7.38
CA ALA A 261 2.73 11.52 6.26
C ALA A 261 2.50 12.96 6.74
N LYS A 262 3.21 13.92 6.13
CA LYS A 262 3.01 15.33 6.48
C LYS A 262 1.84 15.96 5.73
N GLU A 263 1.46 15.38 4.59
CA GLU A 263 0.26 15.72 3.84
C GLU A 263 -0.78 14.62 4.02
N ASP A 264 -1.18 13.90 2.99
CA ASP A 264 -2.22 12.90 3.09
C ASP A 264 -1.66 11.49 3.34
N GLY A 265 -2.33 10.72 4.21
CA GLY A 265 -2.01 9.29 4.37
C GLY A 265 -2.29 8.52 3.08
N VAL A 266 -3.38 8.88 2.40
CA VAL A 266 -3.77 8.34 1.10
C VAL A 266 -4.39 9.46 0.27
N LYS A 267 -3.89 9.65 -0.93
CA LYS A 267 -4.43 10.54 -1.94
C LYS A 267 -4.69 9.73 -3.20
N VAL A 268 -5.94 9.75 -3.67
CA VAL A 268 -6.33 9.12 -4.94
C VAL A 268 -7.14 10.16 -5.70
N ASP A 269 -6.57 10.70 -6.75
CA ASP A 269 -7.22 11.71 -7.59
C ASP A 269 -6.64 11.69 -9.01
N ASN A 270 -7.50 12.01 -9.97
CA ASN A 270 -7.11 12.19 -11.36
C ASN A 270 -7.75 13.48 -11.87
N ASP A 271 -6.91 14.48 -12.16
CA ASP A 271 -7.38 15.78 -12.62
C ASP A 271 -7.81 15.77 -14.10
N ASP A 272 -7.35 14.77 -14.87
CA ASP A 272 -7.57 14.67 -16.31
C ASP A 272 -8.79 13.78 -16.66
N ASP A 273 -9.12 12.79 -15.82
CA ASP A 273 -10.24 11.85 -16.03
C ASP A 273 -11.07 11.67 -14.77
N MET A 274 -12.25 12.29 -14.76
CA MET A 274 -13.21 12.23 -13.64
C MET A 274 -13.88 10.85 -13.46
N THR A 275 -13.61 9.88 -14.32
CA THR A 275 -14.18 8.51 -14.22
C THR A 275 -13.30 7.56 -13.42
N VAL A 276 -12.09 7.95 -13.12
CA VAL A 276 -11.10 7.24 -12.29
C VAL A 276 -10.84 8.02 -10.98
N GLY A 277 -9.79 7.73 -10.25
CA GLY A 277 -9.55 8.31 -8.92
C GLY A 277 -10.34 7.60 -7.83
N ASN A 278 -10.54 6.29 -7.95
CA ASN A 278 -11.34 5.49 -7.04
C ASN A 278 -10.47 4.78 -6.00
N MET A 279 -11.04 4.56 -4.81
CA MET A 279 -10.37 3.81 -3.75
C MET A 279 -11.28 2.75 -3.16
N TYR A 280 -10.76 1.54 -3.00
CA TYR A 280 -11.41 0.43 -2.31
C TYR A 280 -10.52 -0.10 -1.18
N LEU A 281 -11.05 -0.08 0.04
CA LEU A 281 -10.38 -0.63 1.22
C LEU A 281 -11.23 -1.75 1.78
N ALA A 282 -10.67 -2.95 1.90
CA ALA A 282 -11.33 -4.11 2.49
C ALA A 282 -10.45 -4.79 3.52
N ASN A 283 -11.12 -5.35 4.52
CA ASN A 283 -10.49 -6.26 5.47
C ASN A 283 -11.05 -7.67 5.21
N ASN A 284 -10.18 -8.69 5.13
CA ASN A 284 -10.56 -10.08 4.93
C ASN A 284 -10.51 -10.84 6.25
#